data_7e977330e6ebf2d2ffe6f03491788f7d
#
_entry.id   7e977330e6ebf2d2ffe6f03491788f7d
#
_cell.length_a   1.000
_cell.length_b   1.000
_cell.length_c   1.000
_cell.angle_alpha   90.00
_cell.angle_beta   90.00
_cell.angle_gamma   90.00
#
_symmetry.space_group_name_H-M   'P 1'
#
loop_
_entity.id
_entity.type
_entity.pdbx_description
1 polymer ?
#
loop_
_entity_poly.entity_id
_entity_poly.type
_entity_poly.pdbx_seq_one_letter_code
_entity_poly.pdbx_strand_id
1 'polypeptide(L)'
;MEKTDIMEKEEILSIENLSIRFRQYESGGGRRAFRQTFLPVITGLNVTVHRGEIVAVVGASGSGKSLLAHAVLGLLPSNAFLEGSIRYRGKETGESDGVPGIALVPQSVAWLDPLMKIGKQVLAGRKTAAAKERMRTLFARYGLSEAVEELYPHECSGGMIRRILLVAALMDEPELIIADEPTPGMDASLARQAMDELREFADEGKGVLLITHDIELALRGADRIAVFYAGTTVEVAEAADFAKEELLRHPYTKALWRAMPANGFSPIEGSQPYVKDLPEGCVFQERCPWFGKECRKEIPLRQVRGGLVRCARV
;
A
#
# COMPACT_ATOMS: atom_id res chain seq x y z
N MET A 1 -19.64 31.57 17.69
CA MET A 1 -18.30 30.97 17.50
C MET A 1 -18.38 29.54 18.03
N GLU A 2 -18.90 28.66 17.22
CA GLU A 2 -18.89 27.21 17.51
C GLU A 2 -17.49 26.69 17.25
N LYS A 3 -16.85 26.19 18.31
CA LYS A 3 -15.69 25.32 18.19
C LYS A 3 -16.23 24.01 17.58
N THR A 4 -15.97 23.81 16.30
CA THR A 4 -16.10 22.49 15.69
C THR A 4 -15.04 21.63 16.38
N ASP A 5 -15.47 20.79 17.32
CA ASP A 5 -14.68 19.68 17.84
C ASP A 5 -14.33 18.81 16.62
N ILE A 6 -13.12 18.98 16.12
CA ILE A 6 -12.51 18.01 15.20
C ILE A 6 -12.25 16.79 16.10
N MET A 7 -13.19 15.85 16.13
CA MET A 7 -12.94 14.53 16.69
C MET A 7 -11.69 14.00 15.96
N GLU A 8 -10.57 13.92 16.68
CA GLU A 8 -9.38 13.24 16.16
C GLU A 8 -9.82 11.82 15.77
N LYS A 9 -9.75 11.52 14.48
CA LYS A 9 -10.09 10.17 13.98
C LYS A 9 -9.15 9.18 14.67
N GLU A 10 -9.69 8.12 15.23
CA GLU A 10 -8.92 7.07 15.92
C GLU A 10 -7.92 6.43 14.93
N GLU A 11 -6.65 6.41 15.32
CA GLU A 11 -5.58 5.76 14.57
C GLU A 11 -5.72 4.25 14.65
N ILE A 12 -5.84 3.58 13.49
CA ILE A 12 -5.93 2.12 13.41
C ILE A 12 -4.61 1.47 13.05
N LEU A 13 -3.80 2.11 12.19
CA LEU A 13 -2.46 1.68 11.81
C LEU A 13 -1.49 2.85 11.85
N SER A 14 -0.37 2.68 12.55
CA SER A 14 0.76 3.60 12.53
C SER A 14 2.02 2.90 12.11
N ILE A 15 2.70 3.47 11.13
CA ILE A 15 4.01 3.02 10.66
C ILE A 15 4.96 4.19 10.76
N GLU A 16 5.96 4.06 11.63
CA GLU A 16 6.90 5.14 11.94
C GLU A 16 8.33 4.72 11.63
N ASN A 17 8.96 5.48 10.76
CA ASN A 17 10.37 5.34 10.38
C ASN A 17 10.76 3.90 9.98
N LEU A 18 9.83 3.19 9.33
CA LEU A 18 10.02 1.79 8.95
C LEU A 18 11.13 1.66 7.91
N SER A 19 12.12 0.84 8.22
CA SER A 19 13.20 0.46 7.31
C SER A 19 13.30 -1.05 7.21
N ILE A 20 13.42 -1.56 5.99
CA ILE A 20 13.51 -2.99 5.71
C ILE A 20 14.73 -3.24 4.83
N ARG A 21 15.61 -4.13 5.29
CA ARG A 21 16.80 -4.57 4.57
C ARG A 21 16.87 -6.08 4.49
N PHE A 22 17.39 -6.61 3.37
CA PHE A 22 17.59 -8.04 3.18
C PHE A 22 19.05 -8.41 3.31
N ARG A 23 19.32 -9.45 4.09
CA ARG A 23 20.63 -10.08 4.12
C ARG A 23 20.85 -10.87 2.82
N GLN A 24 21.94 -10.57 2.14
CA GLN A 24 22.38 -11.23 0.93
C GLN A 24 23.82 -11.74 1.09
N TYR A 25 24.21 -12.71 0.28
CA TYR A 25 25.56 -13.23 0.20
C TYR A 25 26.08 -13.00 -1.20
N GLU A 26 27.11 -12.18 -1.33
CA GLU A 26 27.81 -11.94 -2.61
C GLU A 26 28.99 -12.89 -2.72
N SER A 27 29.24 -13.43 -3.94
CA SER A 27 30.43 -14.22 -4.21
C SER A 27 31.68 -13.37 -4.09
N GLY A 28 32.49 -13.64 -3.08
CA GLY A 28 33.77 -12.96 -2.86
C GLY A 28 34.86 -13.54 -3.76
N GLY A 29 35.61 -12.67 -4.44
CA GLY A 29 36.84 -13.10 -5.14
C GLY A 29 37.89 -13.55 -4.12
N GLY A 30 38.51 -14.72 -4.32
CA GLY A 30 39.59 -15.24 -3.53
C GLY A 30 39.23 -16.22 -2.42
N ARG A 31 40.03 -16.30 -1.33
CA ARG A 31 39.84 -17.26 -0.22
C ARG A 31 38.58 -17.08 0.63
N ARG A 32 37.80 -15.99 0.47
CA ARG A 32 36.50 -15.78 1.11
C ARG A 32 35.38 -16.10 0.10
N ALA A 33 34.77 -17.26 0.25
CA ALA A 33 33.74 -17.74 -0.67
C ALA A 33 32.49 -16.86 -0.72
N PHE A 34 32.11 -16.19 0.39
CA PHE A 34 30.90 -15.36 0.48
C PHE A 34 31.14 -14.16 1.39
N ARG A 35 30.66 -13.00 0.98
CA ARG A 35 30.57 -11.79 1.81
C ARG A 35 29.11 -11.51 2.11
N GLN A 36 28.78 -11.36 3.38
CA GLN A 36 27.44 -10.92 3.79
C GLN A 36 27.29 -9.43 3.53
N THR A 37 26.22 -9.06 2.82
CA THR A 37 25.82 -7.67 2.53
C THR A 37 24.34 -7.47 2.90
N PHE A 38 23.91 -6.23 3.04
CA PHE A 38 22.51 -5.86 3.28
C PHE A 38 22.01 -4.97 2.16
N LEU A 39 20.85 -5.34 1.60
CA LEU A 39 20.16 -4.57 0.58
C LEU A 39 19.01 -3.80 1.26
N PRO A 40 19.08 -2.47 1.40
CA PRO A 40 17.99 -1.66 1.94
C PRO A 40 16.91 -1.52 0.87
N VAL A 41 15.68 -1.94 1.13
CA VAL A 41 14.55 -1.84 0.19
C VAL A 41 13.58 -0.76 0.59
N ILE A 42 13.34 -0.61 1.88
CA ILE A 42 12.55 0.47 2.46
C ILE A 42 13.42 1.22 3.46
N THR A 43 13.34 2.55 3.45
CA THR A 43 14.11 3.42 4.35
C THR A 43 13.25 4.57 4.83
N GLY A 44 12.97 4.62 6.15
CA GLY A 44 12.26 5.72 6.77
C GLY A 44 10.83 5.94 6.26
N LEU A 45 10.09 4.86 5.98
CA LEU A 45 8.68 4.94 5.57
C LEU A 45 7.81 5.33 6.75
N ASN A 46 6.89 6.27 6.50
CA ASN A 46 5.91 6.73 7.48
C ASN A 46 4.53 6.77 6.83
N VAL A 47 3.58 6.07 7.41
CA VAL A 47 2.16 6.05 6.99
C VAL A 47 1.30 5.82 8.22
N THR A 48 0.23 6.59 8.36
CA THR A 48 -0.80 6.39 9.39
C THR A 48 -2.15 6.23 8.70
N VAL A 49 -2.96 5.29 9.15
CA VAL A 49 -4.35 5.11 8.68
C VAL A 49 -5.28 5.25 9.88
N HIS A 50 -6.33 6.06 9.72
CA HIS A 50 -7.36 6.24 10.73
C HIS A 50 -8.62 5.45 10.39
N ARG A 51 -9.51 5.30 11.35
CA ARG A 51 -10.85 4.74 11.11
C ARG A 51 -11.64 5.61 10.15
N GLY A 52 -12.37 5.00 9.24
CA GLY A 52 -13.15 5.70 8.22
C GLY A 52 -12.28 6.37 7.15
N GLU A 53 -11.03 5.90 6.97
CA GLU A 53 -10.07 6.52 6.05
C GLU A 53 -9.50 5.51 5.04
N ILE A 54 -9.31 5.98 3.83
CA ILE A 54 -8.49 5.32 2.80
C ILE A 54 -7.20 6.11 2.62
N VAL A 55 -6.07 5.52 2.96
CA VAL A 55 -4.75 6.07 2.66
C VAL A 55 -4.13 5.30 1.52
N ALA A 56 -3.80 5.98 0.43
CA ALA A 56 -3.14 5.35 -0.71
C ALA A 56 -1.61 5.56 -0.66
N VAL A 57 -0.86 4.48 -0.77
CA VAL A 57 0.59 4.48 -0.99
C VAL A 57 0.85 4.38 -2.48
N VAL A 58 1.31 5.49 -3.08
CA VAL A 58 1.51 5.60 -4.53
C VAL A 58 3.00 5.73 -4.85
N GLY A 59 3.48 4.99 -5.85
CA GLY A 59 4.88 5.06 -6.27
C GLY A 59 5.18 4.13 -7.45
N ALA A 60 6.34 4.28 -8.04
CA ALA A 60 6.77 3.47 -9.17
C ALA A 60 6.82 1.96 -8.83
N SER A 61 6.69 1.11 -9.85
CA SER A 61 6.87 -0.33 -9.70
C SER A 61 8.28 -0.65 -9.19
N GLY A 62 8.41 -1.64 -8.31
CA GLY A 62 9.71 -2.00 -7.72
C GLY A 62 10.20 -1.09 -6.60
N SER A 63 9.42 -0.10 -6.16
CA SER A 63 9.79 0.79 -5.03
C SER A 63 9.62 0.16 -3.63
N GLY A 64 9.20 -1.10 -3.52
CA GLY A 64 9.05 -1.80 -2.24
C GLY A 64 7.63 -1.76 -1.63
N LYS A 65 6.62 -1.25 -2.34
CA LYS A 65 5.26 -1.07 -1.81
C LYS A 65 4.61 -2.37 -1.30
N SER A 66 4.67 -3.47 -2.07
CA SER A 66 4.12 -4.77 -1.63
C SER A 66 4.85 -5.34 -0.41
N LEU A 67 6.13 -4.99 -0.23
CA LEU A 67 6.89 -5.37 0.96
C LEU A 67 6.32 -4.71 2.22
N LEU A 68 5.74 -3.52 2.11
CA LEU A 68 5.01 -2.86 3.18
C LEU A 68 3.83 -3.70 3.66
N ALA A 69 3.01 -4.23 2.73
CA ALA A 69 1.90 -5.12 3.09
C ALA A 69 2.37 -6.34 3.87
N HIS A 70 3.45 -6.98 3.40
CA HIS A 70 4.03 -8.14 4.09
C HIS A 70 4.61 -7.77 5.46
N ALA A 71 5.19 -6.58 5.61
CA ALA A 71 5.72 -6.12 6.90
C ALA A 71 4.59 -5.94 7.92
N VAL A 72 3.49 -5.27 7.53
CA VAL A 72 2.33 -5.05 8.42
C VAL A 72 1.70 -6.37 8.86
N LEU A 73 1.69 -7.37 7.99
CA LEU A 73 1.11 -8.69 8.26
C LEU A 73 2.06 -9.66 8.98
N GLY A 74 3.32 -9.26 9.25
CA GLY A 74 4.32 -10.16 9.81
C GLY A 74 4.79 -11.28 8.87
N LEU A 75 4.63 -11.11 7.55
CA LEU A 75 4.93 -12.11 6.52
C LEU A 75 6.29 -11.89 5.84
N LEU A 76 7.19 -11.18 6.49
CA LEU A 76 8.54 -10.99 5.96
C LEU A 76 9.35 -12.30 6.02
N PRO A 77 10.18 -12.60 5.01
CA PRO A 77 11.04 -13.77 5.04
C PRO A 77 12.16 -13.62 6.09
N SER A 78 12.71 -14.74 6.57
CA SER A 78 13.68 -14.81 7.67
C SER A 78 15.02 -14.08 7.42
N ASN A 79 15.31 -13.72 6.17
CA ASN A 79 16.48 -12.91 5.82
C ASN A 79 16.18 -11.40 5.76
N ALA A 80 14.95 -10.98 6.04
CA ALA A 80 14.58 -9.57 6.18
C ALA A 80 14.83 -9.09 7.61
N PHE A 81 15.30 -7.85 7.73
CA PHE A 81 15.50 -7.14 8.98
C PHE A 81 14.68 -5.86 8.97
N LEU A 82 13.86 -5.69 9.98
CA LEU A 82 12.98 -4.55 10.15
C LEU A 82 13.51 -3.66 11.27
N GLU A 83 13.52 -2.35 11.03
CA GLU A 83 13.79 -1.29 12.00
C GLU A 83 12.65 -0.25 11.93
N GLY A 84 12.38 0.45 13.02
CA GLY A 84 11.21 1.32 13.15
C GLY A 84 10.07 0.62 13.86
N SER A 85 8.86 1.17 13.81
CA SER A 85 7.70 0.58 14.46
C SER A 85 6.50 0.43 13.53
N ILE A 86 5.76 -0.65 13.70
CA ILE A 86 4.44 -0.88 13.09
C ILE A 86 3.47 -1.16 14.25
N ARG A 87 2.46 -0.29 14.40
CA ARG A 87 1.43 -0.45 15.44
C ARG A 87 0.06 -0.61 14.82
N TYR A 88 -0.63 -1.62 15.23
CA TYR A 88 -2.04 -1.82 14.90
C TYR A 88 -2.88 -1.67 16.18
N ARG A 89 -3.84 -0.74 16.16
CA ARG A 89 -4.66 -0.38 17.34
C ARG A 89 -3.78 -0.07 18.58
N GLY A 90 -2.72 0.70 18.36
CA GLY A 90 -1.78 1.13 19.39
C GLY A 90 -0.82 0.04 19.91
N LYS A 91 -0.92 -1.21 19.42
CA LYS A 91 -0.03 -2.32 19.81
C LYS A 91 0.98 -2.60 18.71
N GLU A 92 2.22 -2.82 19.05
CA GLU A 92 3.23 -3.27 18.09
C GLU A 92 2.84 -4.61 17.48
N THR A 93 2.96 -4.70 16.15
CA THR A 93 2.77 -5.96 15.42
C THR A 93 4.05 -6.78 15.58
N GLY A 94 3.94 -7.93 16.24
CA GLY A 94 5.09 -8.84 16.47
C GLY A 94 5.38 -9.73 15.26
N GLU A 95 6.50 -10.48 15.34
CA GLU A 95 7.00 -11.39 14.30
C GLU A 95 6.18 -12.70 14.15
N SER A 96 4.92 -12.79 14.53
CA SER A 96 4.23 -14.09 14.60
C SER A 96 2.83 -14.09 13.97
N ASP A 97 2.57 -15.12 13.19
CA ASP A 97 1.27 -15.76 12.84
C ASP A 97 0.09 -14.87 12.40
N GLY A 98 0.37 -13.74 11.76
CA GLY A 98 -0.67 -12.83 11.28
C GLY A 98 -1.18 -11.88 12.37
N VAL A 99 -1.77 -10.78 11.96
CA VAL A 99 -2.35 -9.77 12.86
C VAL A 99 -3.88 -9.87 12.78
N PRO A 100 -4.57 -10.41 13.81
CA PRO A 100 -6.03 -10.51 13.78
C PRO A 100 -6.68 -9.15 13.56
N GLY A 101 -7.68 -9.10 12.67
CA GLY A 101 -8.38 -7.86 12.31
C GLY A 101 -7.76 -7.09 11.14
N ILE A 102 -6.66 -7.58 10.57
CA ILE A 102 -6.11 -7.07 9.31
C ILE A 102 -6.32 -8.13 8.22
N ALA A 103 -6.81 -7.72 7.07
CA ALA A 103 -6.92 -8.58 5.89
C ALA A 103 -6.15 -8.03 4.70
N LEU A 104 -5.61 -8.92 3.87
CA LEU A 104 -4.93 -8.61 2.62
C LEU A 104 -5.82 -8.96 1.43
N VAL A 105 -6.01 -8.00 0.53
CA VAL A 105 -6.47 -8.24 -0.84
C VAL A 105 -5.22 -8.22 -1.73
N PRO A 106 -4.70 -9.38 -2.16
CA PRO A 106 -3.41 -9.47 -2.84
C PRO A 106 -3.51 -9.09 -4.32
N GLN A 107 -2.39 -8.65 -4.88
CA GLN A 107 -2.24 -8.32 -6.30
C GLN A 107 -2.48 -9.54 -7.21
N SER A 108 -1.97 -10.70 -6.82
CA SER A 108 -1.93 -11.88 -7.67
C SER A 108 -3.10 -12.83 -7.41
N VAL A 109 -3.74 -13.28 -8.49
CA VAL A 109 -4.71 -14.39 -8.45
C VAL A 109 -4.09 -15.72 -8.09
N ALA A 110 -2.76 -15.84 -8.12
CA ALA A 110 -2.01 -17.05 -7.75
C ALA A 110 -2.13 -17.42 -6.26
N TRP A 111 -2.73 -16.59 -5.44
CA TRP A 111 -3.09 -16.91 -4.06
C TRP A 111 -4.21 -17.94 -3.94
N LEU A 112 -4.97 -18.17 -5.01
CA LEU A 112 -5.98 -19.22 -5.05
C LEU A 112 -5.36 -20.53 -5.55
N ASP A 113 -5.62 -21.61 -4.82
CA ASP A 113 -5.23 -22.96 -5.24
C ASP A 113 -6.05 -23.37 -6.49
N PRO A 114 -5.42 -23.61 -7.64
CA PRO A 114 -6.12 -23.95 -8.88
C PRO A 114 -6.88 -25.28 -8.82
N LEU A 115 -6.55 -26.15 -7.87
CA LEU A 115 -7.13 -27.48 -7.70
C LEU A 115 -8.22 -27.53 -6.62
N MET A 116 -8.50 -26.41 -5.97
CA MET A 116 -9.51 -26.32 -4.92
C MET A 116 -10.69 -25.43 -5.34
N LYS A 117 -11.92 -25.87 -5.06
CA LYS A 117 -13.12 -25.09 -5.32
C LYS A 117 -13.15 -23.79 -4.53
N ILE A 118 -13.70 -22.74 -5.12
CA ILE A 118 -13.75 -21.39 -4.56
C ILE A 118 -14.39 -21.37 -3.16
N GLY A 119 -15.55 -22.01 -2.98
CA GLY A 119 -16.23 -22.04 -1.69
C GLY A 119 -15.37 -22.62 -0.57
N LYS A 120 -14.58 -23.67 -0.86
CA LYS A 120 -13.66 -24.26 0.13
C LYS A 120 -12.52 -23.31 0.50
N GLN A 121 -12.00 -22.55 -0.47
CA GLN A 121 -10.94 -21.59 -0.25
C GLN A 121 -11.42 -20.40 0.57
N VAL A 122 -12.57 -19.81 0.20
CA VAL A 122 -13.18 -18.67 0.93
C VAL A 122 -13.52 -19.07 2.36
N LEU A 123 -14.04 -20.28 2.56
CA LEU A 123 -14.32 -20.78 3.92
C LEU A 123 -13.04 -21.03 4.73
N ALA A 124 -11.90 -21.26 4.11
CA ALA A 124 -10.61 -21.49 4.78
C ALA A 124 -10.69 -22.45 5.97
N GLY A 125 -11.39 -23.58 5.76
CA GLY A 125 -11.58 -24.61 6.80
C GLY A 125 -12.71 -24.36 7.80
N ARG A 126 -13.39 -23.21 7.74
CA ARG A 126 -14.59 -22.92 8.58
C ARG A 126 -15.75 -23.83 8.15
N LYS A 127 -16.24 -24.67 9.10
CA LYS A 127 -17.26 -25.69 8.80
C LYS A 127 -18.66 -25.33 9.33
N THR A 128 -18.84 -24.14 9.92
CA THR A 128 -20.11 -23.76 10.53
C THR A 128 -21.12 -23.31 9.46
N ALA A 129 -22.42 -23.55 9.73
CA ALA A 129 -23.50 -23.05 8.88
C ALA A 129 -23.46 -21.51 8.77
N ALA A 130 -23.14 -20.81 9.87
CA ALA A 130 -23.00 -19.35 9.91
C ALA A 130 -21.89 -18.84 8.96
N ALA A 131 -20.73 -19.52 8.90
CA ALA A 131 -19.66 -19.14 7.98
C ALA A 131 -20.07 -19.32 6.50
N LYS A 132 -20.83 -20.37 6.21
CA LYS A 132 -21.35 -20.61 4.85
C LYS A 132 -22.39 -19.55 4.46
N GLU A 133 -23.28 -19.22 5.36
CA GLU A 133 -24.29 -18.18 5.16
C GLU A 133 -23.62 -16.82 4.94
N ARG A 134 -22.61 -16.47 5.77
CA ARG A 134 -21.84 -15.26 5.61
C ARG A 134 -21.17 -15.20 4.23
N MET A 135 -20.50 -16.28 3.80
CA MET A 135 -19.88 -16.34 2.46
C MET A 135 -20.92 -16.03 1.37
N ARG A 136 -22.10 -16.64 1.42
CA ARG A 136 -23.17 -16.42 0.44
C ARG A 136 -23.71 -14.98 0.47
N THR A 137 -23.88 -14.41 1.66
CA THR A 137 -24.25 -12.99 1.83
C THR A 137 -23.22 -12.09 1.18
N LEU A 138 -21.93 -12.34 1.40
CA LEU A 138 -20.86 -11.58 0.76
C LEU A 138 -20.83 -11.82 -0.76
N PHE A 139 -21.02 -13.06 -1.24
CA PHE A 139 -21.14 -13.33 -2.69
C PHE A 139 -22.26 -12.49 -3.30
N ALA A 140 -23.46 -12.49 -2.70
CA ALA A 140 -24.58 -11.70 -3.19
C ALA A 140 -24.27 -10.20 -3.19
N ARG A 141 -23.66 -9.66 -2.10
CA ARG A 141 -23.25 -8.27 -1.98
C ARG A 141 -22.30 -7.86 -3.12
N TYR A 142 -21.33 -8.72 -3.46
CA TYR A 142 -20.33 -8.46 -4.50
C TYR A 142 -20.70 -9.02 -5.88
N GLY A 143 -21.99 -9.30 -6.11
CA GLY A 143 -22.49 -9.72 -7.43
C GLY A 143 -21.93 -11.05 -7.92
N LEU A 144 -21.61 -11.96 -7.02
CA LEU A 144 -21.26 -13.36 -7.29
C LEU A 144 -22.47 -14.25 -7.01
N SER A 145 -22.80 -15.15 -7.93
CA SER A 145 -23.87 -16.13 -7.71
C SER A 145 -23.39 -17.23 -6.75
N GLU A 146 -24.32 -17.89 -6.05
CA GLU A 146 -24.00 -19.03 -5.18
C GLU A 146 -23.30 -20.16 -5.94
N ALA A 147 -23.57 -20.32 -7.24
CA ALA A 147 -22.92 -21.34 -8.06
C ALA A 147 -21.37 -21.19 -8.10
N VAL A 148 -20.84 -19.99 -7.82
CA VAL A 148 -19.40 -19.72 -7.77
C VAL A 148 -18.71 -20.56 -6.69
N GLU A 149 -19.41 -20.94 -5.61
CA GLU A 149 -18.83 -21.79 -4.55
C GLU A 149 -18.33 -23.15 -5.07
N GLU A 150 -18.93 -23.64 -6.18
CA GLU A 150 -18.61 -24.94 -6.78
C GLU A 150 -17.57 -24.85 -7.93
N LEU A 151 -17.24 -23.65 -8.38
CA LEU A 151 -16.27 -23.43 -9.46
C LEU A 151 -14.82 -23.55 -8.96
N TYR A 152 -13.92 -23.86 -9.89
CA TYR A 152 -12.48 -23.72 -9.70
C TYR A 152 -11.99 -22.34 -10.19
N PRO A 153 -10.83 -21.86 -9.74
CA PRO A 153 -10.31 -20.55 -10.14
C PRO A 153 -10.22 -20.38 -11.67
N HIS A 154 -9.82 -21.40 -12.41
CA HIS A 154 -9.69 -21.33 -13.88
C HIS A 154 -11.04 -21.25 -14.62
N GLU A 155 -12.17 -21.52 -13.96
CA GLU A 155 -13.53 -21.37 -14.51
C GLU A 155 -14.09 -19.96 -14.26
N CYS A 156 -13.39 -19.11 -13.50
CA CYS A 156 -13.81 -17.77 -13.14
C CYS A 156 -13.15 -16.72 -14.03
N SER A 157 -13.89 -15.65 -14.36
CA SER A 157 -13.29 -14.48 -15.02
C SER A 157 -12.34 -13.73 -14.06
N GLY A 158 -11.42 -12.91 -14.60
CA GLY A 158 -10.52 -12.11 -13.80
C GLY A 158 -11.24 -11.20 -12.78
N GLY A 159 -12.36 -10.58 -13.20
CA GLY A 159 -13.20 -9.78 -12.30
C GLY A 159 -13.90 -10.62 -11.20
N MET A 160 -14.33 -11.85 -11.51
CA MET A 160 -14.84 -12.78 -10.48
C MET A 160 -13.77 -13.13 -9.47
N ILE A 161 -12.57 -13.50 -9.91
CA ILE A 161 -11.45 -13.87 -9.03
C ILE A 161 -11.15 -12.74 -8.04
N ARG A 162 -11.11 -11.49 -8.49
CA ARG A 162 -10.81 -10.35 -7.62
C ARG A 162 -11.89 -10.14 -6.55
N ARG A 163 -13.17 -10.22 -6.94
CA ARG A 163 -14.28 -10.16 -5.98
C ARG A 163 -14.25 -11.34 -5.00
N ILE A 164 -13.85 -12.52 -5.45
CA ILE A 164 -13.63 -13.69 -4.59
C ILE A 164 -12.52 -13.43 -3.57
N LEU A 165 -11.39 -12.83 -3.97
CA LEU A 165 -10.29 -12.47 -3.07
C LEU A 165 -10.73 -11.42 -2.04
N LEU A 166 -11.53 -10.42 -2.46
CA LEU A 166 -12.12 -9.45 -1.54
C LEU A 166 -13.08 -10.12 -0.56
N VAL A 167 -13.98 -10.98 -1.03
CA VAL A 167 -14.87 -11.74 -0.15
C VAL A 167 -14.08 -12.59 0.84
N ALA A 168 -13.03 -13.28 0.39
CA ALA A 168 -12.17 -14.06 1.28
C ALA A 168 -11.54 -13.19 2.38
N ALA A 169 -11.08 -12.00 2.03
CA ALA A 169 -10.53 -11.03 2.96
C ALA A 169 -11.57 -10.55 3.99
N LEU A 170 -12.85 -10.43 3.59
CA LEU A 170 -13.93 -9.93 4.45
C LEU A 170 -14.56 -11.00 5.36
N MET A 171 -14.19 -12.28 5.20
CA MET A 171 -14.79 -13.38 5.98
C MET A 171 -14.60 -13.22 7.51
N ASP A 172 -13.49 -12.64 7.95
CA ASP A 172 -13.14 -12.46 9.36
C ASP A 172 -13.48 -11.07 9.92
N GLU A 173 -14.33 -10.29 9.22
CA GLU A 173 -14.73 -8.94 9.65
C GLU A 173 -13.55 -8.04 10.01
N PRO A 174 -12.57 -7.87 9.11
CA PRO A 174 -11.40 -7.08 9.42
C PRO A 174 -11.77 -5.63 9.73
N GLU A 175 -10.97 -4.98 10.56
CA GLU A 175 -11.05 -3.55 10.83
C GLU A 175 -10.12 -2.73 9.91
N LEU A 176 -9.12 -3.41 9.31
CA LEU A 176 -8.20 -2.84 8.34
C LEU A 176 -8.07 -3.76 7.13
N ILE A 177 -8.25 -3.21 5.93
CA ILE A 177 -7.89 -3.87 4.68
C ILE A 177 -6.61 -3.27 4.13
N ILE A 178 -5.67 -4.13 3.74
CA ILE A 178 -4.53 -3.78 2.89
C ILE A 178 -4.86 -4.28 1.49
N ALA A 179 -5.09 -3.36 0.55
CA ALA A 179 -5.34 -3.68 -0.85
C ALA A 179 -4.06 -3.44 -1.67
N ASP A 180 -3.36 -4.51 -2.03
CA ASP A 180 -2.12 -4.42 -2.81
C ASP A 180 -2.42 -4.59 -4.30
N GLU A 181 -2.31 -3.48 -5.05
CA GLU A 181 -2.57 -3.41 -6.49
C GLU A 181 -3.91 -4.09 -6.87
N PRO A 182 -5.05 -3.65 -6.33
CA PRO A 182 -6.31 -4.38 -6.49
C PRO A 182 -6.89 -4.36 -7.92
N THR A 183 -6.39 -3.49 -8.80
CA THR A 183 -7.02 -3.20 -10.10
C THR A 183 -6.23 -3.53 -11.37
N PRO A 184 -4.98 -4.03 -11.39
CA PRO A 184 -4.27 -4.30 -12.64
C PRO A 184 -5.04 -5.26 -13.54
N GLY A 185 -5.14 -4.92 -14.86
CA GLY A 185 -5.85 -5.74 -15.84
C GLY A 185 -7.37 -5.67 -15.76
N MET A 186 -7.92 -4.75 -14.97
CA MET A 186 -9.35 -4.40 -15.01
C MET A 186 -9.60 -3.28 -16.02
N ASP A 187 -10.79 -3.28 -16.63
CA ASP A 187 -11.27 -2.10 -17.31
C ASP A 187 -11.62 -0.98 -16.31
N ALA A 188 -11.79 0.26 -16.82
CA ALA A 188 -12.04 1.42 -15.97
C ALA A 188 -13.35 1.35 -15.17
N SER A 189 -14.32 0.54 -15.59
CA SER A 189 -15.58 0.34 -14.86
C SER A 189 -15.38 -0.56 -13.65
N LEU A 190 -14.69 -1.69 -13.84
CA LEU A 190 -14.37 -2.62 -12.75
C LEU A 190 -13.41 -2.01 -11.73
N ALA A 191 -12.43 -1.21 -12.20
CA ALA A 191 -11.52 -0.51 -11.30
C ALA A 191 -12.25 0.52 -10.42
N ARG A 192 -13.25 1.23 -10.98
CA ARG A 192 -14.11 2.13 -10.19
C ARG A 192 -14.92 1.36 -9.16
N GLN A 193 -15.57 0.26 -9.57
CA GLN A 193 -16.35 -0.56 -8.66
C GLN A 193 -15.50 -1.05 -7.48
N ALA A 194 -14.27 -1.51 -7.73
CA ALA A 194 -13.36 -1.94 -6.67
C ALA A 194 -13.03 -0.78 -5.68
N MET A 195 -12.88 0.44 -6.17
CA MET A 195 -12.69 1.60 -5.30
C MET A 195 -13.94 1.96 -4.51
N ASP A 196 -15.12 1.87 -5.12
CA ASP A 196 -16.39 2.11 -4.43
C ASP A 196 -16.60 1.10 -3.29
N GLU A 197 -16.25 -0.17 -3.51
CA GLU A 197 -16.28 -1.24 -2.50
C GLU A 197 -15.32 -0.95 -1.32
N LEU A 198 -14.10 -0.47 -1.61
CA LEU A 198 -13.15 -0.06 -0.56
C LEU A 198 -13.65 1.19 0.18
N ARG A 199 -14.32 2.12 -0.51
CA ARG A 199 -14.91 3.30 0.12
C ARG A 199 -16.06 2.93 1.05
N GLU A 200 -16.97 2.04 0.62
CA GLU A 200 -18.05 1.52 1.48
C GLU A 200 -17.48 0.89 2.75
N PHE A 201 -16.40 0.10 2.63
CA PHE A 201 -15.73 -0.51 3.77
C PHE A 201 -15.17 0.55 4.74
N ALA A 202 -14.57 1.61 4.22
CA ALA A 202 -14.06 2.69 5.06
C ALA A 202 -15.21 3.49 5.71
N ASP A 203 -16.31 3.75 4.98
CA ASP A 203 -17.49 4.46 5.50
C ASP A 203 -18.18 3.71 6.64
N GLU A 204 -18.00 2.39 6.73
CA GLU A 204 -18.40 1.58 7.90
C GLU A 204 -17.51 1.82 9.14
N GLY A 205 -16.60 2.79 9.12
CA GLY A 205 -15.70 3.14 10.22
C GLY A 205 -14.44 2.28 10.31
N LYS A 206 -14.07 1.59 9.24
CA LYS A 206 -12.88 0.74 9.15
C LYS A 206 -11.76 1.47 8.41
N GLY A 207 -10.52 0.94 8.43
CA GLY A 207 -9.37 1.54 7.73
C GLY A 207 -9.04 0.82 6.42
N VAL A 208 -8.51 1.56 5.43
CA VAL A 208 -7.98 0.98 4.19
C VAL A 208 -6.60 1.53 3.90
N LEU A 209 -5.63 0.65 3.72
CA LEU A 209 -4.32 0.95 3.15
C LEU A 209 -4.31 0.45 1.70
N LEU A 210 -4.47 1.37 0.76
CA LEU A 210 -4.43 1.07 -0.68
C LEU A 210 -2.99 1.22 -1.18
N ILE A 211 -2.42 0.18 -1.76
CA ILE A 211 -1.11 0.21 -2.42
C ILE A 211 -1.34 0.15 -3.92
N THR A 212 -0.86 1.16 -4.66
CA THR A 212 -1.02 1.20 -6.11
C THR A 212 0.07 2.02 -6.81
N HIS A 213 0.27 1.81 -8.09
CA HIS A 213 1.05 2.70 -8.95
C HIS A 213 0.15 3.66 -9.75
N ASP A 214 -1.15 3.47 -9.71
CA ASP A 214 -2.14 4.31 -10.39
C ASP A 214 -2.61 5.45 -9.47
N ILE A 215 -2.02 6.64 -9.68
CA ILE A 215 -2.39 7.83 -8.91
C ILE A 215 -3.80 8.32 -9.23
N GLU A 216 -4.27 8.19 -10.48
CA GLU A 216 -5.63 8.63 -10.84
C GLU A 216 -6.68 7.79 -10.12
N LEU A 217 -6.43 6.48 -10.02
CA LEU A 217 -7.28 5.60 -9.24
C LEU A 217 -7.26 5.96 -7.76
N ALA A 218 -6.07 6.19 -7.19
CA ALA A 218 -5.93 6.59 -5.79
C ALA A 218 -6.70 7.87 -5.48
N LEU A 219 -6.59 8.88 -6.34
CA LEU A 219 -7.27 10.18 -6.17
C LEU A 219 -8.81 10.11 -6.26
N ARG A 220 -9.37 9.04 -6.81
CA ARG A 220 -10.83 8.86 -6.88
C ARG A 220 -11.46 8.48 -5.54
N GLY A 221 -10.73 7.80 -4.68
CA GLY A 221 -11.33 7.23 -3.47
C GLY A 221 -10.53 7.42 -2.20
N ALA A 222 -9.24 7.75 -2.27
CA ALA A 222 -8.42 7.95 -1.08
C ALA A 222 -8.65 9.35 -0.46
N ASP A 223 -8.56 9.39 0.87
CA ASP A 223 -8.57 10.63 1.64
C ASP A 223 -7.17 11.27 1.64
N ARG A 224 -6.12 10.46 1.82
CA ARG A 224 -4.72 10.89 1.80
C ARG A 224 -3.86 10.02 0.88
N ILE A 225 -2.84 10.66 0.32
CA ILE A 225 -1.88 10.02 -0.59
C ILE A 225 -0.49 10.09 0.04
N ALA A 226 0.10 8.94 0.32
CA ALA A 226 1.51 8.79 0.69
C ALA A 226 2.32 8.50 -0.58
N VAL A 227 3.09 9.48 -1.02
CA VAL A 227 3.92 9.36 -2.22
C VAL A 227 5.25 8.70 -1.87
N PHE A 228 5.51 7.58 -2.53
CA PHE A 228 6.64 6.70 -2.27
C PHE A 228 7.62 6.73 -3.44
N TYR A 229 8.90 6.98 -3.15
CA TYR A 229 9.96 7.02 -4.16
C TYR A 229 11.22 6.35 -3.63
N ALA A 230 11.78 5.41 -4.39
CA ALA A 230 13.03 4.72 -4.07
C ALA A 230 13.13 4.23 -2.62
N GLY A 231 12.07 3.57 -2.13
CA GLY A 231 12.04 2.98 -0.79
C GLY A 231 11.69 3.93 0.34
N THR A 232 11.35 5.20 0.09
CA THR A 232 11.02 6.15 1.18
C THR A 232 9.75 6.95 0.90
N THR A 233 9.08 7.39 1.97
CA THR A 233 7.98 8.35 1.87
C THR A 233 8.56 9.75 1.65
N VAL A 234 8.25 10.37 0.50
CA VAL A 234 8.69 11.71 0.15
C VAL A 234 7.67 12.78 0.50
N GLU A 235 6.38 12.44 0.43
CA GLU A 235 5.28 13.34 0.83
C GLU A 235 4.06 12.52 1.28
N VAL A 236 3.33 13.02 2.29
CA VAL A 236 1.97 12.59 2.61
C VAL A 236 1.09 13.83 2.53
N ALA A 237 0.11 13.80 1.62
CA ALA A 237 -0.77 14.92 1.30
C ALA A 237 -2.23 14.49 1.35
N GLU A 238 -3.13 15.41 1.62
CA GLU A 238 -4.56 15.21 1.39
C GLU A 238 -4.80 14.98 -0.11
N ALA A 239 -5.73 14.09 -0.47
CA ALA A 239 -6.07 13.87 -1.88
C ALA A 239 -6.53 15.18 -2.55
N ALA A 240 -7.20 16.05 -1.80
CA ALA A 240 -7.61 17.38 -2.26
C ALA A 240 -6.44 18.31 -2.67
N ASP A 241 -5.24 18.11 -2.13
CA ASP A 241 -4.06 18.90 -2.50
C ASP A 241 -3.64 18.64 -3.96
N PHE A 242 -4.00 17.50 -4.52
CA PHE A 242 -3.74 17.18 -5.92
C PHE A 242 -4.66 17.92 -6.92
N ALA A 243 -5.60 18.74 -6.44
CA ALA A 243 -6.38 19.62 -7.31
C ALA A 243 -5.50 20.70 -7.98
N LYS A 244 -4.39 21.11 -7.35
CA LYS A 244 -3.47 22.12 -7.88
C LYS A 244 -2.03 21.79 -7.50
N GLU A 245 -1.12 21.95 -8.46
CA GLU A 245 0.31 21.68 -8.26
C GLU A 245 0.94 22.48 -7.11
N GLU A 246 0.50 23.73 -6.90
CA GLU A 246 1.04 24.62 -5.88
C GLU A 246 0.79 24.14 -4.44
N LEU A 247 -0.24 23.32 -4.25
CA LEU A 247 -0.57 22.72 -2.95
C LEU A 247 0.39 21.57 -2.60
N LEU A 248 0.94 20.90 -3.61
CA LEU A 248 1.93 19.86 -3.43
C LEU A 248 3.28 20.45 -2.99
N ARG A 249 4.05 19.65 -2.26
CA ARG A 249 5.25 20.13 -1.56
C ARG A 249 6.52 19.59 -2.20
N HIS A 250 6.61 18.25 -2.34
CA HIS A 250 7.82 17.60 -2.84
C HIS A 250 7.94 17.73 -4.37
N PRO A 251 9.15 18.03 -4.91
CA PRO A 251 9.38 18.12 -6.36
C PRO A 251 8.96 16.87 -7.15
N TYR A 252 9.16 15.68 -6.59
CA TYR A 252 8.72 14.44 -7.21
C TYR A 252 7.19 14.34 -7.28
N THR A 253 6.48 14.73 -6.21
CA THR A 253 5.00 14.73 -6.21
C THR A 253 4.45 15.69 -7.26
N LYS A 254 5.06 16.88 -7.42
CA LYS A 254 4.71 17.83 -8.49
C LYS A 254 4.97 17.25 -9.88
N ALA A 255 6.11 16.58 -10.08
CA ALA A 255 6.45 15.94 -11.33
C ALA A 255 5.48 14.78 -11.65
N LEU A 256 5.09 14.00 -10.63
CA LEU A 256 4.08 12.96 -10.76
C LEU A 256 2.70 13.54 -11.15
N TRP A 257 2.31 14.67 -10.54
CA TRP A 257 1.10 15.40 -10.88
C TRP A 257 1.09 15.86 -12.35
N ARG A 258 2.20 16.45 -12.84
CA ARG A 258 2.34 16.87 -14.24
C ARG A 258 2.33 15.70 -15.23
N ALA A 259 2.74 14.51 -14.79
CA ALA A 259 2.75 13.32 -15.61
C ALA A 259 1.34 12.71 -15.80
N MET A 260 0.33 13.13 -15.03
CA MET A 260 -1.04 12.67 -15.21
C MET A 260 -1.61 13.18 -16.56
N PRO A 261 -2.39 12.35 -17.27
CA PRO A 261 -3.03 12.74 -18.53
C PRO A 261 -3.82 14.05 -18.46
N ALA A 262 -4.56 14.26 -17.35
CA ALA A 262 -5.36 15.47 -17.15
C ALA A 262 -4.52 16.75 -16.95
N ASN A 263 -3.23 16.64 -16.64
CA ASN A 263 -2.34 17.75 -16.25
C ASN A 263 -1.22 18.03 -17.26
N GLY A 264 -1.43 17.64 -18.52
CA GLY A 264 -0.53 17.95 -19.64
C GLY A 264 0.45 16.84 -20.01
N PHE A 265 0.38 15.67 -19.32
CA PHE A 265 1.12 14.45 -19.65
C PHE A 265 2.63 14.68 -19.87
N SER A 266 3.25 15.43 -18.95
CA SER A 266 4.69 15.71 -18.99
C SER A 266 5.45 14.62 -18.25
N PRO A 267 6.20 13.73 -18.93
CA PRO A 267 6.91 12.63 -18.30
C PRO A 267 8.04 13.15 -17.39
N ILE A 268 8.33 12.39 -16.35
CA ILE A 268 9.48 12.65 -15.48
C ILE A 268 10.72 12.04 -16.14
N GLU A 269 11.69 12.86 -16.54
CA GLU A 269 12.93 12.39 -17.14
C GLU A 269 13.76 11.52 -16.19
N GLY A 270 14.53 10.59 -16.78
CA GLY A 270 15.40 9.67 -16.06
C GLY A 270 14.65 8.52 -15.38
N SER A 271 15.39 7.67 -14.68
CA SER A 271 14.87 6.50 -13.95
C SER A 271 15.04 6.67 -12.43
N GLN A 272 14.23 5.93 -11.67
CA GLN A 272 14.43 5.79 -10.23
C GLN A 272 15.80 5.13 -9.97
N PRO A 273 16.60 5.61 -8.98
CA PRO A 273 17.85 4.96 -8.64
C PRO A 273 17.62 3.52 -8.19
N TYR A 274 18.56 2.66 -8.53
CA TYR A 274 18.53 1.28 -8.07
C TYR A 274 18.82 1.24 -6.56
N VAL A 275 18.17 0.33 -5.86
CA VAL A 275 18.24 0.23 -4.39
C VAL A 275 19.68 0.11 -3.85
N LYS A 276 20.61 -0.49 -4.63
CA LYS A 276 22.03 -0.58 -4.25
C LYS A 276 22.81 0.73 -4.44
N ASP A 277 22.28 1.64 -5.25
CA ASP A 277 22.97 2.87 -5.68
C ASP A 277 22.23 4.11 -5.16
N LEU A 278 21.51 3.98 -4.03
CA LEU A 278 20.78 5.10 -3.44
C LEU A 278 21.78 6.21 -3.03
N PRO A 279 21.53 7.45 -3.43
CA PRO A 279 22.36 8.57 -3.03
C PRO A 279 22.19 8.89 -1.54
N GLU A 280 23.22 9.45 -0.92
CA GLU A 280 23.11 10.04 0.40
C GLU A 280 22.15 11.24 0.38
N GLY A 281 21.29 11.36 1.40
CA GLY A 281 20.31 12.44 1.53
C GLY A 281 19.05 12.20 0.70
N CYS A 282 18.64 13.18 -0.12
CA CYS A 282 17.42 13.09 -0.90
C CYS A 282 17.53 12.05 -2.03
N VAL A 283 16.70 11.03 -2.00
CA VAL A 283 16.67 9.97 -3.04
C VAL A 283 16.26 10.48 -4.44
N PHE A 284 15.64 11.66 -4.53
CA PHE A 284 15.24 12.29 -5.78
C PHE A 284 16.27 13.29 -6.32
N GLN A 285 17.40 13.48 -5.65
CA GLN A 285 18.36 14.57 -5.94
C GLN A 285 18.84 14.61 -7.40
N GLU A 286 19.09 13.48 -8.05
CA GLU A 286 19.59 13.41 -9.43
C GLU A 286 18.58 13.89 -10.49
N ARG A 287 17.29 13.88 -10.14
CA ARG A 287 16.18 14.26 -11.03
C ARG A 287 15.50 15.54 -10.56
N CYS A 288 15.96 16.14 -9.47
CA CYS A 288 15.34 17.31 -8.86
C CYS A 288 15.84 18.60 -9.50
N PRO A 289 14.99 19.41 -10.16
CA PRO A 289 15.42 20.67 -10.75
C PRO A 289 15.83 21.73 -9.71
N TRP A 290 15.47 21.52 -8.44
CA TRP A 290 15.81 22.42 -7.31
C TRP A 290 16.86 21.82 -6.37
N PHE A 291 17.67 20.86 -6.86
CA PHE A 291 18.73 20.25 -6.07
C PHE A 291 19.72 21.29 -5.52
N GLY A 292 20.12 21.14 -4.26
CA GLY A 292 21.12 21.96 -3.60
C GLY A 292 21.98 21.17 -2.62
N LYS A 293 23.00 21.82 -2.07
CA LYS A 293 23.95 21.16 -1.15
C LYS A 293 23.30 20.57 0.10
N GLU A 294 22.23 21.19 0.58
CA GLU A 294 21.41 20.74 1.71
C GLU A 294 20.70 19.41 1.45
N CYS A 295 20.42 19.11 0.18
CA CYS A 295 19.77 17.85 -0.21
C CYS A 295 20.68 16.62 -0.09
N ARG A 296 21.98 16.81 0.12
CA ARG A 296 22.97 15.73 0.34
C ARG A 296 22.99 15.22 1.78
N LYS A 297 22.31 15.92 2.69
CA LYS A 297 22.20 15.51 4.10
C LYS A 297 20.91 14.73 4.29
N GLU A 298 20.84 13.98 5.38
CA GLU A 298 19.60 13.37 5.82
C GLU A 298 18.51 14.42 6.00
N ILE A 299 17.34 14.16 5.41
CA ILE A 299 16.19 15.06 5.45
C ILE A 299 15.08 14.37 6.22
N PRO A 300 14.73 14.87 7.42
CA PRO A 300 13.63 14.34 8.19
C PRO A 300 12.29 14.62 7.51
N LEU A 301 11.32 13.74 7.71
CA LEU A 301 9.93 14.00 7.37
C LEU A 301 9.40 15.08 8.32
N ARG A 302 8.82 16.16 7.79
CA ARG A 302 8.33 17.28 8.59
C ARG A 302 6.98 17.78 8.10
N GLN A 303 6.21 18.35 8.99
CA GLN A 303 4.91 18.93 8.67
C GLN A 303 5.08 20.30 8.00
N VAL A 304 4.46 20.47 6.83
CA VAL A 304 4.45 21.72 6.07
C VAL A 304 3.08 21.89 5.42
N ARG A 305 2.41 23.02 5.65
CA ARG A 305 1.12 23.38 5.05
C ARG A 305 0.08 22.21 5.11
N GLY A 306 -0.06 21.59 6.29
CA GLY A 306 -1.05 20.53 6.54
C GLY A 306 -0.66 19.14 6.07
N GLY A 307 0.44 18.95 5.34
CA GLY A 307 0.95 17.64 4.93
C GLY A 307 2.34 17.34 5.48
N LEU A 308 2.83 16.12 5.28
CA LEU A 308 4.19 15.72 5.65
C LEU A 308 5.07 15.72 4.39
N VAL A 309 6.30 16.21 4.50
CA VAL A 309 7.23 16.25 3.36
C VAL A 309 8.69 16.02 3.79
N ARG A 310 9.40 15.26 2.99
CA ARG A 310 10.84 14.99 3.10
C ARG A 310 11.60 15.80 2.03
N CYS A 311 11.68 17.12 2.21
CA CYS A 311 12.33 18.02 1.29
C CYS A 311 13.05 19.15 2.03
N ALA A 312 14.29 19.45 1.64
CA ALA A 312 15.06 20.56 2.23
C ALA A 312 14.68 21.94 1.65
N ARG A 313 13.91 21.97 0.54
CA ARG A 313 13.54 23.20 -0.19
C ARG A 313 12.17 23.75 0.13
N VAL A 314 11.42 23.12 1.00
CA VAL A 314 10.03 23.50 1.34
C VAL A 314 9.92 23.86 2.81
#